data_9e5a5b05f0801ba1476a63af4aff3614
#
_entry.id   9e5a5b05f0801ba1476a63af4aff3614
#
_cell.length_a   1.000
_cell.length_b   1.000
_cell.length_c   1.000
_cell.angle_alpha   90.00
_cell.angle_beta   90.00
_cell.angle_gamma   90.00
#
_symmetry.space_group_name_H-M   'P 1'
#
loop_
_entity.id
_entity.type
_entity.pdbx_description
1 polymer ?
#
loop_
_entity_poly.entity_id
_entity_poly.type
_entity_poly.pdbx_seq_one_letter_code
_entity_poly.pdbx_strand_id
1 'polypeptide(L)'
;MRRVYLATTLIFWLLVAAFWAGSLWLPPAEESVAVAAERVIAKSELAKHALPDNCWMAIRGKVYDVSAYLPEHPSRPDLVLPWCGKEATEAYDTKTKGRPHSAYADELLATYRIGSLATDKQ
;
A
#
# COMPACT_ATOMS: atom_id res chain seq x y z
N MET A 1 -27.26 -12.84 57.58
CA MET A 1 -26.44 -11.92 56.80
C MET A 1 -25.14 -12.57 56.32
N ARG A 2 -24.35 -13.25 57.17
CA ARG A 2 -23.07 -13.86 56.80
C ARG A 2 -23.13 -14.88 55.65
N ARG A 3 -24.22 -15.68 55.58
CA ARG A 3 -24.42 -16.67 54.50
C ARG A 3 -24.77 -16.05 53.15
N VAL A 4 -25.43 -14.90 53.15
CA VAL A 4 -25.78 -14.17 51.92
C VAL A 4 -24.51 -13.56 51.27
N TYR A 5 -23.62 -12.97 52.11
CA TYR A 5 -22.34 -12.43 51.59
C TYR A 5 -21.44 -13.52 51.03
N LEU A 6 -21.37 -14.69 51.63
CA LEU A 6 -20.60 -15.83 51.12
C LEU A 6 -21.15 -16.34 49.80
N ALA A 7 -22.48 -16.40 49.66
CA ALA A 7 -23.10 -16.83 48.41
C ALA A 7 -22.87 -15.83 47.25
N THR A 8 -23.03 -14.55 47.54
CA THR A 8 -22.83 -13.51 46.50
C THR A 8 -21.35 -13.40 46.04
N THR A 9 -20.39 -13.53 46.96
CA THR A 9 -18.97 -13.55 46.62
C THR A 9 -18.58 -14.77 45.80
N LEU A 10 -19.10 -15.95 46.12
CA LEU A 10 -18.86 -17.18 45.37
C LEU A 10 -19.43 -17.08 43.95
N ILE A 11 -20.66 -16.58 43.79
CA ILE A 11 -21.27 -16.36 42.47
C ILE A 11 -20.44 -15.37 41.63
N PHE A 12 -20.00 -14.26 42.25
CA PHE A 12 -19.15 -13.28 41.57
C PHE A 12 -17.86 -13.92 41.04
N TRP A 13 -17.15 -14.67 41.87
CA TRP A 13 -15.90 -15.29 41.44
C TRP A 13 -16.09 -16.40 40.40
N LEU A 14 -17.21 -17.13 40.45
CA LEU A 14 -17.56 -18.10 39.42
C LEU A 14 -17.83 -17.43 38.06
N LEU A 15 -18.52 -16.28 38.04
CA LEU A 15 -18.74 -15.52 36.82
C LEU A 15 -17.45 -14.95 36.25
N VAL A 16 -16.56 -14.46 37.11
CA VAL A 16 -15.22 -13.99 36.69
C VAL A 16 -14.41 -15.15 36.11
N ALA A 17 -14.38 -16.29 36.75
CA ALA A 17 -13.67 -17.47 36.26
C ALA A 17 -14.25 -17.98 34.93
N ALA A 18 -15.58 -17.99 34.77
CA ALA A 18 -16.21 -18.36 33.49
C ALA A 18 -15.89 -17.38 32.39
N PHE A 19 -15.82 -16.08 32.66
CA PHE A 19 -15.42 -15.06 31.70
C PHE A 19 -13.98 -15.26 31.25
N TRP A 20 -13.05 -15.51 32.17
CA TRP A 20 -11.65 -15.78 31.83
C TRP A 20 -11.46 -17.10 31.09
N ALA A 21 -12.19 -18.15 31.45
CA ALA A 21 -12.16 -19.42 30.75
C ALA A 21 -12.72 -19.28 29.33
N GLY A 22 -13.78 -18.49 29.14
CA GLY A 22 -14.35 -18.19 27.82
C GLY A 22 -13.37 -17.41 26.92
N SER A 23 -12.60 -16.47 27.47
CA SER A 23 -11.63 -15.70 26.71
C SER A 23 -10.40 -16.52 26.26
N LEU A 24 -10.08 -17.61 26.93
CA LEU A 24 -9.03 -18.55 26.52
C LEU A 24 -9.49 -19.51 25.39
N TRP A 25 -10.79 -19.62 25.17
CA TRP A 25 -11.37 -20.47 24.11
C TRP A 25 -11.73 -19.71 22.84
N LEU A 26 -11.70 -18.37 22.86
CA LEU A 26 -11.81 -17.60 21.64
C LEU A 26 -10.49 -17.80 20.87
N PRO A 27 -10.52 -18.42 19.67
CA PRO A 27 -9.34 -18.40 18.81
C PRO A 27 -8.96 -16.93 18.61
N PRO A 28 -7.64 -16.60 18.56
CA PRO A 28 -7.24 -15.26 18.18
C PRO A 28 -8.01 -14.95 16.90
N ALA A 29 -8.69 -13.80 16.87
CA ALA A 29 -9.22 -13.30 15.62
C ALA A 29 -8.04 -13.32 14.67
N GLU A 30 -8.02 -14.29 13.74
CA GLU A 30 -7.16 -14.20 12.59
C GLU A 30 -7.61 -12.91 11.92
N GLU A 31 -6.95 -11.81 12.26
CA GLU A 31 -6.85 -10.69 11.37
C GLU A 31 -6.27 -11.30 10.09
N SER A 32 -7.16 -11.82 9.24
CA SER A 32 -6.84 -12.01 7.86
C SER A 32 -6.54 -10.59 7.37
N VAL A 33 -5.28 -10.19 7.51
CA VAL A 33 -4.72 -9.20 6.64
C VAL A 33 -4.94 -9.84 5.27
N ALA A 34 -6.11 -9.54 4.69
CA ALA A 34 -6.33 -9.73 3.28
C ALA A 34 -5.21 -8.89 2.67
N VAL A 35 -4.08 -9.54 2.39
CA VAL A 35 -3.07 -9.01 1.49
C VAL A 35 -3.87 -8.81 0.22
N ALA A 36 -4.39 -7.58 0.07
CA ALA A 36 -5.12 -7.21 -1.13
C ALA A 36 -4.21 -7.62 -2.26
N ALA A 37 -4.65 -8.62 -3.04
CA ALA A 37 -3.83 -9.22 -4.06
C ALA A 37 -3.26 -8.07 -4.89
N GLU A 38 -1.95 -7.91 -4.88
CA GLU A 38 -1.30 -6.78 -5.50
C GLU A 38 -1.72 -6.72 -6.98
N ARG A 39 -2.28 -5.60 -7.40
CA ARG A 39 -2.75 -5.43 -8.77
C ARG A 39 -1.56 -5.55 -9.73
N VAL A 40 -1.59 -6.57 -10.59
CA VAL A 40 -0.60 -6.75 -11.65
C VAL A 40 -1.10 -6.05 -12.92
N ILE A 41 -0.29 -5.12 -13.43
CA ILE A 41 -0.64 -4.26 -14.58
C ILE A 41 0.20 -4.69 -15.77
N ALA A 42 -0.47 -5.06 -16.86
CA ALA A 42 0.20 -5.42 -18.10
C ALA A 42 0.86 -4.20 -18.77
N LYS A 43 1.95 -4.39 -19.50
CA LYS A 43 2.60 -3.32 -20.28
C LYS A 43 1.65 -2.66 -21.28
N SER A 44 0.75 -3.44 -21.88
CA SER A 44 -0.27 -2.94 -22.80
C SER A 44 -1.31 -2.05 -22.11
N GLU A 45 -1.60 -2.30 -20.83
CA GLU A 45 -2.47 -1.43 -20.04
C GLU A 45 -1.72 -0.14 -19.65
N LEU A 46 -0.50 -0.26 -19.14
CA LEU A 46 0.35 0.89 -18.83
C LEU A 46 0.41 1.87 -20.01
N ALA A 47 0.62 1.37 -21.24
CA ALA A 47 0.76 2.20 -22.45
C ALA A 47 -0.48 3.05 -22.79
N LYS A 48 -1.65 2.71 -22.26
CA LYS A 48 -2.89 3.50 -22.48
C LYS A 48 -2.93 4.77 -21.63
N HIS A 49 -2.08 4.86 -20.60
CA HIS A 49 -2.03 5.97 -19.65
C HIS A 49 -0.86 6.91 -19.94
N ALA A 50 -0.86 7.51 -21.13
CA ALA A 50 0.24 8.28 -21.67
C ALA A 50 -0.09 9.79 -21.87
N LEU A 51 -1.16 10.28 -21.23
CA LEU A 51 -1.62 11.67 -21.32
C LEU A 51 -1.26 12.44 -20.05
N PRO A 52 -1.17 13.78 -20.10
CA PRO A 52 -0.83 14.59 -18.91
C PRO A 52 -1.79 14.44 -17.73
N ASP A 53 -3.08 14.27 -18.00
CA ASP A 53 -4.14 14.06 -17.04
C ASP A 53 -4.41 12.58 -16.73
N ASN A 54 -3.70 11.68 -17.40
CA ASN A 54 -3.79 10.25 -17.26
C ASN A 54 -2.41 9.63 -17.49
N CYS A 55 -1.50 9.83 -16.54
CA CYS A 55 -0.09 9.47 -16.66
C CYS A 55 0.28 8.39 -15.64
N TRP A 56 0.49 7.18 -16.13
CA TRP A 56 1.07 6.10 -15.34
C TRP A 56 2.51 5.84 -15.76
N MET A 57 3.36 5.50 -14.81
CA MET A 57 4.76 5.12 -15.07
C MET A 57 5.10 3.84 -14.35
N ALA A 58 5.91 3.00 -14.98
CA ALA A 58 6.54 1.88 -14.29
C ALA A 58 7.95 2.30 -13.85
N ILE A 59 8.24 2.15 -12.55
CA ILE A 59 9.54 2.46 -11.95
C ILE A 59 9.92 1.30 -11.04
N ARG A 60 11.07 0.68 -11.28
CA ARG A 60 11.59 -0.46 -10.49
C ARG A 60 10.55 -1.58 -10.36
N GLY A 61 9.85 -1.91 -11.45
CA GLY A 61 8.83 -2.97 -11.51
C GLY A 61 7.51 -2.65 -10.84
N LYS A 62 7.31 -1.44 -10.34
CA LYS A 62 6.05 -0.98 -9.73
C LYS A 62 5.40 0.06 -10.62
N VAL A 63 4.08 0.13 -10.61
CA VAL A 63 3.32 1.11 -11.40
C VAL A 63 2.74 2.18 -10.51
N TYR A 64 2.88 3.42 -10.93
CA TYR A 64 2.46 4.62 -10.22
C TYR A 64 1.57 5.47 -11.10
N ASP A 65 0.44 5.94 -10.55
CA ASP A 65 -0.40 6.96 -11.17
C ASP A 65 0.05 8.34 -10.67
N VAL A 66 0.77 9.04 -11.50
CA VAL A 66 1.32 10.36 -11.16
C VAL A 66 0.53 11.52 -11.78
N SER A 67 -0.63 11.24 -12.35
CA SER A 67 -1.47 12.24 -13.04
C SER A 67 -1.73 13.47 -12.18
N ALA A 68 -2.14 13.28 -10.92
CA ALA A 68 -2.43 14.37 -10.01
C ALA A 68 -1.18 15.14 -9.54
N TYR A 69 0.00 14.51 -9.60
CA TYR A 69 1.24 15.12 -9.15
C TYR A 69 1.97 15.91 -10.25
N LEU A 70 1.72 15.60 -11.52
CA LEU A 70 2.42 16.24 -12.63
C LEU A 70 2.38 17.77 -12.61
N PRO A 71 1.24 18.44 -12.29
CA PRO A 71 1.19 19.89 -12.20
C PRO A 71 2.07 20.48 -11.09
N GLU A 72 2.32 19.70 -10.01
CA GLU A 72 3.09 20.11 -8.84
C GLU A 72 4.56 19.69 -8.93
N HIS A 73 4.93 18.95 -9.98
CA HIS A 73 6.28 18.43 -10.13
C HIS A 73 7.29 19.59 -10.28
N PRO A 74 8.38 19.65 -9.50
CA PRO A 74 9.32 20.78 -9.50
C PRO A 74 10.11 20.93 -10.80
N SER A 75 10.14 19.91 -11.65
CA SER A 75 10.71 19.99 -13.00
C SER A 75 9.65 20.43 -14.01
N ARG A 76 10.11 20.92 -15.15
CA ARG A 76 9.23 21.25 -16.27
C ARG A 76 8.46 20.00 -16.74
N PRO A 77 7.16 20.12 -17.05
CA PRO A 77 6.34 18.98 -17.48
C PRO A 77 6.88 18.25 -18.70
N ASP A 78 7.49 18.96 -19.65
CA ASP A 78 8.06 18.38 -20.87
C ASP A 78 9.22 17.39 -20.61
N LEU A 79 9.82 17.40 -19.40
CA LEU A 79 10.84 16.42 -19.01
C LEU A 79 10.22 15.13 -18.48
N VAL A 80 8.99 15.18 -17.99
CA VAL A 80 8.30 14.06 -17.34
C VAL A 80 7.31 13.37 -18.28
N LEU A 81 6.53 14.16 -19.03
CA LEU A 81 5.49 13.68 -19.95
C LEU A 81 5.94 12.59 -20.93
N PRO A 82 7.15 12.61 -21.50
CA PRO A 82 7.61 11.56 -22.41
C PRO A 82 7.66 10.16 -21.79
N TRP A 83 7.61 10.07 -20.46
CA TRP A 83 7.67 8.82 -19.71
C TRP A 83 6.29 8.28 -19.29
N CYS A 84 5.21 9.05 -19.49
CA CYS A 84 3.86 8.55 -19.28
C CYS A 84 3.58 7.35 -20.16
N GLY A 85 2.96 6.31 -19.59
CA GLY A 85 2.65 5.07 -20.28
C GLY A 85 3.85 4.14 -20.50
N LYS A 86 5.01 4.42 -19.88
CA LYS A 86 6.25 3.69 -20.15
C LYS A 86 6.98 3.24 -18.89
N GLU A 87 7.95 2.39 -19.11
CA GLU A 87 8.97 2.06 -18.14
C GLU A 87 9.94 3.26 -18.01
N ALA A 88 10.12 3.76 -16.80
CA ALA A 88 10.81 5.01 -16.52
C ALA A 88 11.88 4.87 -15.41
N THR A 89 12.31 3.65 -15.08
CA THR A 89 13.28 3.40 -13.99
C THR A 89 14.56 4.17 -14.21
N GLU A 90 15.18 4.07 -15.39
CA GLU A 90 16.44 4.75 -15.68
C GLU A 90 16.28 6.28 -15.60
N ALA A 91 15.20 6.82 -16.17
CA ALA A 91 14.93 8.24 -16.15
C ALA A 91 14.73 8.75 -14.72
N TYR A 92 14.05 7.96 -13.88
CA TYR A 92 13.84 8.28 -12.49
C TYR A 92 15.13 8.20 -11.67
N ASP A 93 15.89 7.13 -11.82
CA ASP A 93 17.10 6.88 -11.05
C ASP A 93 18.26 7.83 -11.43
N THR A 94 18.25 8.36 -12.63
CA THR A 94 19.31 9.25 -13.11
C THR A 94 18.88 10.71 -13.29
N LYS A 95 17.57 11.02 -13.20
CA LYS A 95 17.00 12.32 -13.62
C LYS A 95 17.45 12.75 -15.00
N THR A 96 17.79 11.80 -15.87
CA THR A 96 18.44 12.03 -17.18
C THR A 96 19.76 12.82 -17.10
N LYS A 97 20.31 13.02 -15.91
CA LYS A 97 21.51 13.82 -15.62
C LYS A 97 22.54 13.07 -14.74
N GLY A 98 22.39 11.76 -14.60
CA GLY A 98 23.33 10.91 -13.86
C GLY A 98 23.25 11.01 -12.33
N ARG A 99 22.16 11.55 -11.76
CA ARG A 99 21.96 11.59 -10.32
C ARG A 99 20.53 11.20 -9.93
N PRO A 100 20.36 10.42 -8.84
CA PRO A 100 19.05 9.92 -8.43
C PRO A 100 18.15 11.02 -7.84
N HIS A 101 16.89 10.68 -7.68
CA HIS A 101 15.94 11.41 -6.85
C HIS A 101 16.32 11.30 -5.36
N SER A 102 15.81 12.20 -4.54
CA SER A 102 16.04 12.19 -3.09
C SER A 102 15.17 11.11 -2.42
N ALA A 103 15.54 10.72 -1.18
CA ALA A 103 14.71 9.83 -0.37
C ALA A 103 13.28 10.38 -0.18
N TYR A 104 13.12 11.68 -0.01
CA TYR A 104 11.80 12.32 0.06
C TYR A 104 10.97 12.09 -1.22
N ALA A 105 11.60 12.16 -2.40
CA ALA A 105 10.89 11.88 -3.65
C ALA A 105 10.50 10.40 -3.77
N ASP A 106 11.32 9.47 -3.25
CA ASP A 106 10.98 8.05 -3.19
C ASP A 106 9.78 7.79 -2.24
N GLU A 107 9.74 8.45 -1.09
CA GLU A 107 8.60 8.38 -0.16
C GLU A 107 7.32 8.94 -0.79
N LEU A 108 7.42 10.08 -1.45
CA LEU A 108 6.29 10.70 -2.14
C LEU A 108 5.80 9.81 -3.28
N LEU A 109 6.70 9.25 -4.09
CA LEU A 109 6.35 8.34 -5.18
C LEU A 109 5.57 7.12 -4.66
N ALA A 110 5.94 6.58 -3.49
CA ALA A 110 5.27 5.43 -2.90
C ALA A 110 3.77 5.67 -2.65
N THR A 111 3.35 6.92 -2.41
CA THR A 111 1.94 7.28 -2.19
C THR A 111 1.07 7.17 -3.46
N TYR A 112 1.69 7.20 -4.63
CA TYR A 112 1.03 7.09 -5.94
C TYR A 112 1.04 5.67 -6.50
N ARG A 113 1.53 4.68 -5.75
CA ARG A 113 1.60 3.30 -6.21
C ARG A 113 0.22 2.69 -6.39
N ILE A 114 -0.02 2.08 -7.56
CA ILE A 114 -1.27 1.43 -7.92
C ILE A 114 -1.14 -0.08 -8.20
N GLY A 115 0.06 -0.60 -8.29
CA GLY A 115 0.32 -2.02 -8.52
C GLY A 115 1.74 -2.34 -8.92
N SER A 116 1.94 -3.53 -9.44
CA SER A 116 3.20 -4.01 -10.00
C SER A 116 3.08 -4.22 -11.51
N LEU A 117 4.17 -3.96 -12.23
CA LEU A 117 4.25 -4.25 -13.66
C LEU A 117 4.33 -5.76 -13.88
N ALA A 118 3.53 -6.28 -14.81
CA ALA A 118 3.63 -7.66 -15.22
C ALA A 118 5.04 -7.94 -15.78
N THR A 119 5.69 -8.96 -15.25
CA THR A 119 6.92 -9.49 -15.83
C THR A 119 6.56 -10.36 -17.02
N ASP A 120 7.19 -10.11 -18.18
CA ASP A 120 7.07 -11.04 -19.30
C ASP A 120 7.68 -12.37 -18.84
N LYS A 121 6.85 -13.38 -18.62
CA LYS A 121 7.36 -14.74 -18.50
C LYS A 121 7.92 -15.11 -19.87
N GLN A 122 9.24 -15.23 -19.94
CA GLN A 122 9.90 -15.93 -21.04
C GLN A 122 9.50 -17.39 -21.04
#